data_2726c9029dbde337d75c0bd61c68518d
#
_entry.id   2726c9029dbde337d75c0bd61c68518d
#
_cell.length_a   1.000
_cell.length_b   1.000
_cell.length_c   1.000
_cell.angle_alpha   90.00
_cell.angle_beta   90.00
_cell.angle_gamma   90.00
#
_symmetry.space_group_name_H-M   'P 1'
#
loop_
_entity.id
_entity.type
_entity.pdbx_description
1 polymer ?
#
loop_
_entity_poly.entity_id
_entity_poly.type
_entity_poly.pdbx_seq_one_letter_code
_entity_poly.pdbx_strand_id
1 'polypeptide(L)'
;RRYRPDWLEDRPFTVMDSADINAAVKACKDELRLGKGDRSFPRTQAIVGFLSKARNKEMRLDEVLQREAFHLLPYAEPLMRLGEAYDAYRKEKGLLDYDDLLFELEHLLRTNERAAGNLRRRYTHILVDEYQDTNLVQARIVRLLAGPEGEGLPPGNVMAVGDEAQSIYAFRGANVRNILDFPKLFPGARIIRLEENYRSTRPILDVANNLLEHATESFRKKLFTRREGGAPVRLVTPLSDMSQARLVVRRIEDLLTRHLPHEIAVLFRAGFHSYHLEMALNQAGIAFRKYGGLRYTEAAHVKDVMAYARLLLNPLDMPAFSRVAELHEGIG
;
A
#
# COMPACT_ATOMS: atom_id res chain seq x y z
N ARG A 1 -19.47 9.76 -3.52
CA ARG A 1 -20.26 10.93 -3.96
C ARG A 1 -21.72 10.91 -3.45
N ARG A 2 -22.33 9.74 -3.22
CA ARG A 2 -23.70 9.61 -2.73
C ARG A 2 -23.81 9.91 -1.23
N TYR A 3 -22.80 9.55 -0.48
CA TYR A 3 -22.63 9.83 0.94
C TYR A 3 -21.31 10.60 1.07
N ARG A 4 -21.36 11.77 1.70
CA ARG A 4 -20.20 12.66 1.89
C ARG A 4 -19.88 12.75 3.37
N PRO A 5 -18.62 13.01 3.73
CA PRO A 5 -18.28 13.40 5.10
C PRO A 5 -19.09 14.64 5.54
N ASP A 6 -19.53 14.69 6.79
CA ASP A 6 -20.31 15.79 7.31
C ASP A 6 -19.60 17.15 7.20
N TRP A 7 -18.27 17.15 7.40
CA TRP A 7 -17.44 18.35 7.28
C TRP A 7 -17.32 18.89 5.85
N LEU A 8 -17.63 18.07 4.86
CA LEU A 8 -17.52 18.46 3.45
C LEU A 8 -18.82 19.15 2.97
N GLU A 9 -19.96 18.87 3.60
CA GLU A 9 -21.27 19.36 3.20
C GLU A 9 -21.56 19.15 1.71
N ASP A 10 -22.05 20.17 1.00
CA ASP A 10 -22.28 20.16 -0.45
C ASP A 10 -21.12 20.74 -1.27
N ARG A 11 -20.00 21.05 -0.61
CA ARG A 11 -18.82 21.62 -1.29
C ARG A 11 -18.21 20.63 -2.29
N PRO A 12 -17.63 21.11 -3.39
CA PRO A 12 -16.83 20.27 -4.29
C PRO A 12 -15.63 19.71 -3.55
N PHE A 13 -15.17 18.54 -3.97
CA PHE A 13 -13.96 17.92 -3.41
C PHE A 13 -13.10 17.26 -4.47
N THR A 14 -11.83 17.13 -4.18
CA THR A 14 -10.84 16.46 -5.01
C THR A 14 -10.17 15.35 -4.21
N VAL A 15 -9.96 14.19 -4.86
CA VAL A 15 -9.10 13.14 -4.32
C VAL A 15 -7.68 13.37 -4.83
N MET A 16 -6.77 13.60 -3.92
CA MET A 16 -5.37 13.91 -4.20
C MET A 16 -4.57 12.65 -4.53
N ASP A 17 -3.65 12.77 -5.47
CA ASP A 17 -2.60 11.77 -5.67
C ASP A 17 -1.36 12.04 -4.79
N SER A 18 -0.35 11.18 -4.88
CA SER A 18 0.87 11.31 -4.06
C SER A 18 1.65 12.61 -4.31
N ALA A 19 1.59 13.19 -5.52
CA ALA A 19 2.26 14.45 -5.81
C ALA A 19 1.50 15.64 -5.19
N ASP A 20 0.16 15.59 -5.26
CA ASP A 20 -0.72 16.60 -4.66
C ASP A 20 -0.59 16.59 -3.13
N ILE A 21 -0.53 15.41 -2.51
CA ILE A 21 -0.30 15.25 -1.07
C ILE A 21 1.04 15.88 -0.67
N ASN A 22 2.11 15.58 -1.42
CA ASN A 22 3.42 16.18 -1.16
C ASN A 22 3.40 17.70 -1.32
N ALA A 23 2.70 18.23 -2.32
CA ALA A 23 2.56 19.68 -2.54
C ALA A 23 1.79 20.34 -1.37
N ALA A 24 0.69 19.74 -0.94
CA ALA A 24 -0.11 20.24 0.19
C ALA A 24 0.69 20.23 1.51
N VAL A 25 1.38 19.13 1.82
CA VAL A 25 2.23 19.06 3.03
C VAL A 25 3.40 20.02 2.94
N LYS A 26 3.97 20.24 1.74
CA LYS A 26 5.01 21.26 1.54
C LYS A 26 4.48 22.65 1.81
N ALA A 27 3.31 23.01 1.30
CA ALA A 27 2.68 24.30 1.55
C ALA A 27 2.48 24.56 3.06
N CYS A 28 1.91 23.60 3.78
CA CYS A 28 1.75 23.70 5.25
C CYS A 28 3.10 23.81 5.97
N LYS A 29 4.12 23.06 5.52
CA LYS A 29 5.48 23.13 6.07
C LYS A 29 6.10 24.52 5.90
N ASP A 30 5.93 25.10 4.71
CA ASP A 30 6.48 26.42 4.37
C ASP A 30 5.75 27.53 5.15
N GLU A 31 4.44 27.44 5.32
CA GLU A 31 3.62 28.35 6.13
C GLU A 31 4.05 28.32 7.62
N LEU A 32 4.27 27.15 8.16
CA LEU A 32 4.77 26.96 9.53
C LEU A 32 6.28 27.24 9.67
N ARG A 33 6.98 27.56 8.58
CA ARG A 33 8.42 27.83 8.50
C ARG A 33 9.28 26.70 9.09
N LEU A 34 8.81 25.43 8.96
CA LEU A 34 9.51 24.27 9.51
C LEU A 34 10.70 23.84 8.66
N GLY A 35 11.80 23.47 9.31
CA GLY A 35 13.01 22.96 8.67
C GLY A 35 13.77 24.01 7.82
N LYS A 36 13.46 25.29 7.93
CA LYS A 36 14.18 26.34 7.20
C LYS A 36 15.60 26.48 7.76
N GLY A 37 16.60 26.19 6.92
CA GLY A 37 18.03 26.21 7.34
C GLY A 37 18.51 24.94 8.04
N ASP A 38 17.62 24.00 8.36
CA ASP A 38 17.97 22.74 9.01
C ASP A 38 18.01 21.58 7.99
N ARG A 39 19.23 21.14 7.65
CA ARG A 39 19.44 20.00 6.73
C ARG A 39 19.05 18.66 7.31
N SER A 40 18.91 18.55 8.63
CA SER A 40 18.52 17.32 9.33
C SER A 40 17.00 17.14 9.40
N PHE A 41 16.24 18.20 9.12
CA PHE A 41 14.79 18.13 9.08
C PHE A 41 14.32 17.20 7.94
N PRO A 42 13.33 16.31 8.19
CA PRO A 42 12.93 15.31 7.21
C PRO A 42 12.35 15.94 5.93
N ARG A 43 12.60 15.25 4.81
CA ARG A 43 12.03 15.63 3.52
C ARG A 43 10.53 15.43 3.51
N THR A 44 9.79 16.24 2.75
CA THR A 44 8.32 16.19 2.67
C THR A 44 7.78 14.79 2.39
N GLN A 45 8.39 14.05 1.47
CA GLN A 45 7.96 12.68 1.17
C GLN A 45 8.09 11.72 2.37
N ALA A 46 9.13 11.87 3.19
CA ALA A 46 9.28 11.09 4.41
C ALA A 46 8.21 11.47 5.45
N ILE A 47 7.94 12.76 5.59
CA ILE A 47 6.89 13.27 6.49
C ILE A 47 5.53 12.69 6.11
N VAL A 48 5.13 12.79 4.84
CA VAL A 48 3.90 12.19 4.31
C VAL A 48 3.82 10.70 4.68
N GLY A 49 4.93 9.98 4.48
CA GLY A 49 5.01 8.54 4.84
C GLY A 49 4.77 8.27 6.32
N PHE A 50 5.31 9.09 7.22
CA PHE A 50 5.11 8.94 8.66
C PHE A 50 3.70 9.34 9.11
N LEU A 51 3.12 10.40 8.55
CA LEU A 51 1.74 10.81 8.83
C LEU A 51 0.74 9.73 8.40
N SER A 52 0.85 9.21 7.18
CA SER A 52 0.01 8.12 6.69
C SER A 52 0.18 6.85 7.53
N LYS A 53 1.42 6.52 7.90
CA LYS A 53 1.72 5.34 8.73
C LYS A 53 1.12 5.46 10.13
N ALA A 54 1.21 6.62 10.77
CA ALA A 54 0.61 6.88 12.07
C ALA A 54 -0.92 6.66 12.03
N ARG A 55 -1.58 7.19 11.02
CA ARG A 55 -3.03 6.97 10.79
C ARG A 55 -3.35 5.49 10.56
N ASN A 56 -2.68 4.83 9.60
CA ASN A 56 -3.00 3.45 9.22
C ASN A 56 -2.67 2.40 10.31
N LYS A 57 -1.71 2.70 11.19
CA LYS A 57 -1.38 1.87 12.37
C LYS A 57 -2.15 2.28 13.62
N GLU A 58 -2.92 3.38 13.56
CA GLU A 58 -3.62 3.97 14.72
C GLU A 58 -2.68 4.23 15.90
N MET A 59 -1.50 4.75 15.58
CA MET A 59 -0.46 5.08 16.53
C MET A 59 -0.21 6.58 16.55
N ARG A 60 0.27 7.10 17.67
CA ARG A 60 0.76 8.47 17.72
C ARG A 60 2.00 8.62 16.85
N LEU A 61 2.20 9.79 16.27
CA LEU A 61 3.35 10.02 15.38
C LEU A 61 4.68 9.86 16.09
N ASP A 62 4.78 10.31 17.35
CA ASP A 62 5.98 10.13 18.17
C ASP A 62 6.30 8.65 18.42
N GLU A 63 5.31 7.80 18.63
CA GLU A 63 5.50 6.35 18.77
C GLU A 63 6.01 5.71 17.47
N VAL A 64 5.49 6.16 16.32
CA VAL A 64 5.97 5.69 15.01
C VAL A 64 7.42 6.10 14.79
N LEU A 65 7.77 7.35 15.11
CA LEU A 65 9.14 7.86 15.00
C LEU A 65 10.10 7.11 15.95
N GLN A 66 9.66 6.86 17.18
CA GLN A 66 10.47 6.11 18.15
C GLN A 66 10.81 4.70 17.67
N ARG A 67 9.87 4.02 17.01
CA ARG A 67 10.06 2.65 16.54
C ARG A 67 10.82 2.54 15.23
N GLU A 68 10.61 3.48 14.31
CA GLU A 68 11.06 3.33 12.93
C GLU A 68 12.06 4.40 12.46
N ALA A 69 12.14 5.52 13.16
CA ALA A 69 13.00 6.64 12.78
C ALA A 69 13.47 7.43 14.03
N PHE A 70 14.08 6.75 14.98
CA PHE A 70 14.47 7.32 16.28
C PHE A 70 15.27 8.63 16.15
N HIS A 71 16.08 8.77 15.10
CA HIS A 71 16.84 9.99 14.82
C HIS A 71 15.95 11.20 14.51
N LEU A 72 14.67 11.01 14.18
CA LEU A 72 13.69 12.08 13.94
C LEU A 72 12.83 12.41 15.16
N LEU A 73 12.99 11.69 16.27
CA LEU A 73 12.23 11.94 17.49
C LEU A 73 12.34 13.39 18.02
N PRO A 74 13.48 14.10 17.91
CA PRO A 74 13.58 15.51 18.27
C PRO A 74 12.63 16.43 17.47
N TYR A 75 12.15 15.97 16.32
CA TYR A 75 11.21 16.71 15.46
C TYR A 75 9.75 16.28 15.66
N ALA A 76 9.44 15.41 16.62
CA ALA A 76 8.09 14.86 16.80
C ALA A 76 7.03 15.96 16.97
N GLU A 77 7.28 16.95 17.85
CA GLU A 77 6.34 18.05 18.08
C GLU A 77 6.11 18.92 16.83
N PRO A 78 7.14 19.44 16.14
CA PRO A 78 6.97 20.14 14.87
C PRO A 78 6.23 19.32 13.82
N LEU A 79 6.46 18.01 13.73
CA LEU A 79 5.80 17.13 12.77
C LEU A 79 4.34 16.84 13.13
N MET A 80 3.99 16.76 14.43
CA MET A 80 2.59 16.66 14.86
C MET A 80 1.82 17.94 14.52
N ARG A 81 2.39 19.12 14.79
CA ARG A 81 1.79 20.42 14.40
C ARG A 81 1.61 20.52 12.89
N LEU A 82 2.56 20.01 12.10
CA LEU A 82 2.43 19.95 10.65
C LEU A 82 1.29 19.01 10.23
N GLY A 83 1.12 17.87 10.89
CA GLY A 83 0.00 16.95 10.66
C GLY A 83 -1.35 17.60 10.91
N GLU A 84 -1.48 18.34 12.02
CA GLU A 84 -2.70 19.09 12.35
C GLU A 84 -3.00 20.20 11.31
N ALA A 85 -1.98 20.95 10.90
CA ALA A 85 -2.10 21.98 9.88
C ALA A 85 -2.50 21.38 8.51
N TYR A 86 -1.94 20.24 8.15
CA TYR A 86 -2.30 19.51 6.94
C TYR A 86 -3.75 19.01 6.97
N ASP A 87 -4.22 18.49 8.11
CA ASP A 87 -5.61 18.07 8.27
C ASP A 87 -6.59 19.26 8.16
N ALA A 88 -6.27 20.39 8.79
CA ALA A 88 -7.05 21.61 8.66
C ALA A 88 -7.09 22.13 7.21
N TYR A 89 -5.94 22.18 6.55
CA TYR A 89 -5.79 22.60 5.16
C TYR A 89 -6.66 21.77 4.21
N ARG A 90 -6.60 20.43 4.34
CA ARG A 90 -7.41 19.53 3.50
C ARG A 90 -8.91 19.77 3.67
N LYS A 91 -9.36 19.85 4.92
CA LYS A 91 -10.77 20.10 5.24
C LYS A 91 -11.25 21.45 4.70
N GLU A 92 -10.46 22.50 4.85
CA GLU A 92 -10.77 23.84 4.32
C GLU A 92 -10.89 23.83 2.79
N LYS A 93 -10.00 23.15 2.09
CA LYS A 93 -9.92 23.16 0.62
C LYS A 93 -10.75 22.05 -0.04
N GLY A 94 -11.46 21.22 0.70
CA GLY A 94 -12.20 20.08 0.15
C GLY A 94 -11.28 19.04 -0.53
N LEU A 95 -10.16 18.73 0.10
CA LEU A 95 -9.16 17.78 -0.40
C LEU A 95 -9.20 16.50 0.42
N LEU A 96 -9.25 15.36 -0.26
CA LEU A 96 -9.23 14.03 0.34
C LEU A 96 -8.00 13.28 -0.16
N ASP A 97 -7.31 12.60 0.72
CA ASP A 97 -6.33 11.57 0.35
C ASP A 97 -6.96 10.17 0.32
N TYR A 98 -6.19 9.16 -0.07
CA TYR A 98 -6.70 7.78 -0.10
C TYR A 98 -7.01 7.24 1.30
N ASP A 99 -6.27 7.67 2.32
CA ASP A 99 -6.52 7.27 3.70
C ASP A 99 -7.87 7.86 4.16
N ASP A 100 -8.18 9.10 3.80
CA ASP A 100 -9.47 9.72 4.12
C ASP A 100 -10.65 8.92 3.57
N LEU A 101 -10.55 8.36 2.37
CA LEU A 101 -11.63 7.56 1.80
C LEU A 101 -11.98 6.35 2.68
N LEU A 102 -10.98 5.75 3.31
CA LEU A 102 -11.18 4.63 4.22
C LEU A 102 -11.75 5.08 5.56
N PHE A 103 -11.14 6.08 6.18
CA PHE A 103 -11.57 6.58 7.50
C PHE A 103 -12.96 7.20 7.46
N GLU A 104 -13.27 7.96 6.43
CA GLU A 104 -14.61 8.55 6.25
C GLU A 104 -15.68 7.49 5.93
N LEU A 105 -15.33 6.44 5.18
CA LEU A 105 -16.24 5.31 4.97
C LEU A 105 -16.51 4.56 6.29
N GLU A 106 -15.48 4.30 7.09
CA GLU A 106 -15.65 3.69 8.41
C GLU A 106 -16.52 4.55 9.30
N HIS A 107 -16.24 5.85 9.37
CA HIS A 107 -17.03 6.80 10.14
C HIS A 107 -18.50 6.82 9.71
N LEU A 108 -18.75 6.91 8.40
CA LEU A 108 -20.09 6.85 7.82
C LEU A 108 -20.85 5.58 8.24
N LEU A 109 -20.18 4.42 8.15
CA LEU A 109 -20.78 3.13 8.49
C LEU A 109 -21.10 3.01 9.99
N ARG A 110 -20.39 3.73 10.86
CA ARG A 110 -20.61 3.76 12.30
C ARG A 110 -21.70 4.74 12.72
N THR A 111 -21.77 5.90 12.07
CA THR A 111 -22.59 7.02 12.54
C THR A 111 -23.89 7.18 11.78
N ASN A 112 -23.98 6.66 10.55
CA ASN A 112 -25.17 6.80 9.71
C ASN A 112 -25.80 5.43 9.43
N GLU A 113 -26.71 5.01 10.33
CA GLU A 113 -27.37 3.70 10.21
C GLU A 113 -28.17 3.54 8.91
N ARG A 114 -28.76 4.60 8.39
CA ARG A 114 -29.46 4.56 7.10
C ARG A 114 -28.51 4.26 5.94
N ALA A 115 -27.33 4.88 5.93
CA ALA A 115 -26.30 4.61 4.92
C ALA A 115 -25.75 3.20 5.07
N ALA A 116 -25.41 2.78 6.29
CA ALA A 116 -24.93 1.45 6.61
C ALA A 116 -25.93 0.37 6.19
N GLY A 117 -27.21 0.52 6.57
CA GLY A 117 -28.28 -0.40 6.20
C GLY A 117 -28.51 -0.46 4.69
N ASN A 118 -28.42 0.65 3.96
CA ASN A 118 -28.51 0.66 2.51
C ASN A 118 -27.33 -0.11 1.85
N LEU A 119 -26.13 0.06 2.37
CA LEU A 119 -24.95 -0.62 1.86
C LEU A 119 -24.99 -2.13 2.16
N ARG A 120 -25.41 -2.53 3.36
CA ARG A 120 -25.60 -3.94 3.75
C ARG A 120 -26.64 -4.64 2.85
N ARG A 121 -27.77 -3.98 2.59
CA ARG A 121 -28.78 -4.54 1.67
C ARG A 121 -28.31 -4.63 0.22
N ARG A 122 -27.43 -3.74 -0.19
CA ARG A 122 -26.86 -3.75 -1.55
C ARG A 122 -25.77 -4.81 -1.71
N TYR A 123 -24.95 -4.99 -0.70
CA TYR A 123 -23.80 -5.92 -0.71
C TYR A 123 -24.05 -7.07 0.26
N THR A 124 -24.86 -8.02 -0.18
CA THR A 124 -25.26 -9.19 0.61
C THR A 124 -24.18 -10.25 0.73
N HIS A 125 -23.15 -10.21 -0.12
CA HIS A 125 -21.99 -11.10 -0.09
C HIS A 125 -20.73 -10.25 -0.16
N ILE A 126 -19.81 -10.48 0.76
CA ILE A 126 -18.54 -9.78 0.86
C ILE A 126 -17.44 -10.79 0.67
N LEU A 127 -16.66 -10.65 -0.39
CA LEU A 127 -15.50 -11.48 -0.67
C LEU A 127 -14.25 -10.58 -0.64
N VAL A 128 -13.30 -10.95 0.20
CA VAL A 128 -12.06 -10.19 0.36
C VAL A 128 -10.89 -11.12 0.02
N ASP A 129 -10.12 -10.72 -0.97
CA ASP A 129 -8.89 -11.41 -1.35
C ASP A 129 -7.68 -10.72 -0.68
N GLU A 130 -6.58 -11.46 -0.52
CA GLU A 130 -5.34 -11.01 0.11
C GLU A 130 -5.59 -10.35 1.50
N TYR A 131 -6.46 -10.96 2.30
CA TYR A 131 -6.92 -10.37 3.56
C TYR A 131 -5.80 -10.12 4.57
N GLN A 132 -4.68 -10.84 4.49
CA GLN A 132 -3.48 -10.63 5.30
C GLN A 132 -2.81 -9.27 5.06
N ASP A 133 -3.08 -8.63 3.92
CA ASP A 133 -2.52 -7.32 3.55
C ASP A 133 -3.43 -6.14 3.91
N THR A 134 -4.57 -6.41 4.55
CA THR A 134 -5.49 -5.37 5.02
C THR A 134 -4.93 -4.64 6.24
N ASN A 135 -5.19 -3.33 6.32
CA ASN A 135 -4.96 -2.54 7.53
C ASN A 135 -6.16 -2.63 8.49
N LEU A 136 -6.03 -2.04 9.69
CA LEU A 136 -7.06 -2.10 10.72
C LEU A 136 -8.40 -1.50 10.27
N VAL A 137 -8.37 -0.34 9.60
CA VAL A 137 -9.60 0.33 9.14
C VAL A 137 -10.30 -0.48 8.05
N GLN A 138 -9.57 -1.10 7.14
CA GLN A 138 -10.15 -1.99 6.11
C GLN A 138 -10.86 -3.20 6.74
N ALA A 139 -10.23 -3.84 7.71
CA ALA A 139 -10.86 -4.96 8.43
C ALA A 139 -12.14 -4.52 9.17
N ARG A 140 -12.15 -3.32 9.78
CA ARG A 140 -13.35 -2.78 10.43
C ARG A 140 -14.44 -2.43 9.43
N ILE A 141 -14.10 -1.88 8.27
CA ILE A 141 -15.08 -1.65 7.19
C ILE A 141 -15.76 -2.95 6.78
N VAL A 142 -14.99 -4.03 6.59
CA VAL A 142 -15.54 -5.36 6.26
C VAL A 142 -16.52 -5.80 7.36
N ARG A 143 -16.14 -5.68 8.63
CA ARG A 143 -17.00 -6.04 9.77
C ARG A 143 -18.28 -5.19 9.82
N LEU A 144 -18.17 -3.88 9.63
CA LEU A 144 -19.32 -2.97 9.63
C LEU A 144 -20.28 -3.25 8.46
N LEU A 145 -19.77 -3.63 7.31
CA LEU A 145 -20.58 -4.02 6.16
C LEU A 145 -21.25 -5.38 6.38
N ALA A 146 -20.59 -6.31 7.07
CA ALA A 146 -21.18 -7.60 7.43
C ALA A 146 -22.40 -7.46 8.36
N GLY A 147 -22.47 -6.38 9.12
CA GLY A 147 -23.58 -6.09 10.04
C GLY A 147 -23.36 -6.62 11.46
N PRO A 148 -24.18 -6.14 12.40
CA PRO A 148 -24.10 -6.58 13.78
C PRO A 148 -24.58 -8.05 13.91
N GLU A 149 -23.97 -8.78 14.83
CA GLU A 149 -24.49 -10.06 15.30
C GLU A 149 -25.77 -9.83 16.09
N GLY A 150 -26.84 -10.53 15.75
CA GLY A 150 -28.01 -10.63 16.64
C GLY A 150 -29.29 -9.95 16.21
N GLU A 151 -29.36 -9.15 15.14
CA GLU A 151 -30.60 -8.51 14.68
C GLU A 151 -31.45 -9.33 13.70
N GLY A 152 -31.44 -10.67 13.80
CA GLY A 152 -32.28 -11.53 12.96
C GLY A 152 -31.81 -11.63 11.49
N LEU A 153 -30.71 -11.00 11.14
CA LEU A 153 -30.03 -11.19 9.88
C LEU A 153 -29.01 -12.35 10.08
N PRO A 154 -28.90 -13.26 9.12
CA PRO A 154 -27.81 -14.24 9.16
C PRO A 154 -26.49 -13.51 9.28
N PRO A 155 -25.50 -14.05 10.04
CA PRO A 155 -24.16 -13.47 10.07
C PRO A 155 -23.73 -13.19 8.64
N GLY A 156 -23.27 -11.97 8.40
CA GLY A 156 -23.05 -11.47 7.04
C GLY A 156 -22.22 -12.49 6.24
N ASN A 157 -22.63 -12.73 4.99
CA ASN A 157 -21.92 -13.62 4.06
C ASN A 157 -20.54 -13.01 3.74
N VAL A 158 -19.56 -13.26 4.61
CA VAL A 158 -18.18 -12.80 4.45
C VAL A 158 -17.29 -13.98 4.18
N MET A 159 -16.53 -13.89 3.11
CA MET A 159 -15.46 -14.80 2.78
C MET A 159 -14.15 -14.01 2.68
N ALA A 160 -13.17 -14.40 3.47
CA ALA A 160 -11.82 -13.85 3.38
C ALA A 160 -10.87 -14.94 2.85
N VAL A 161 -10.10 -14.58 1.83
CA VAL A 161 -9.04 -15.41 1.27
C VAL A 161 -7.72 -14.73 1.55
N GLY A 162 -6.72 -15.51 1.94
CA GLY A 162 -5.38 -14.96 2.19
C GLY A 162 -4.41 -16.01 2.71
N ASP A 163 -3.19 -15.59 2.85
CA ASP A 163 -2.07 -16.39 3.31
C ASP A 163 -1.22 -15.57 4.30
N GLU A 164 -1.30 -15.88 5.57
CA GLU A 164 -0.58 -15.16 6.63
C GLU A 164 0.95 -15.17 6.41
N ALA A 165 1.48 -16.19 5.76
CA ALA A 165 2.90 -16.30 5.43
C ALA A 165 3.33 -15.34 4.31
N GLN A 166 2.38 -14.81 3.55
CA GLN A 166 2.60 -13.81 2.51
C GLN A 166 2.36 -12.38 2.98
N SER A 167 2.11 -12.14 4.27
CA SER A 167 1.91 -10.80 4.83
C SER A 167 3.23 -10.02 4.87
N ILE A 168 3.56 -9.33 3.78
CA ILE A 168 4.81 -8.57 3.61
C ILE A 168 4.60 -7.04 3.56
N TYR A 169 3.37 -6.56 3.74
CA TYR A 169 3.02 -5.12 3.64
C TYR A 169 2.82 -4.43 5.01
N ALA A 170 3.37 -4.98 6.09
CA ALA A 170 3.33 -4.35 7.42
C ALA A 170 3.92 -2.92 7.42
N PHE A 171 4.91 -2.64 6.57
CA PHE A 171 5.49 -1.31 6.40
C PHE A 171 4.52 -0.28 5.77
N ARG A 172 3.43 -0.75 5.13
CA ARG A 172 2.32 0.07 4.61
C ARG A 172 1.12 0.11 5.55
N GLY A 173 1.20 -0.49 6.75
CA GLY A 173 0.12 -0.54 7.72
C GLY A 173 -0.73 -1.80 7.69
N ALA A 174 -0.40 -2.79 6.84
CA ALA A 174 -1.06 -4.08 6.88
C ALA A 174 -0.86 -4.76 8.25
N ASN A 175 -1.89 -5.47 8.70
CA ASN A 175 -1.87 -6.14 9.98
C ASN A 175 -2.28 -7.61 9.81
N VAL A 176 -1.30 -8.51 9.92
CA VAL A 176 -1.52 -9.96 9.81
C VAL A 176 -2.53 -10.49 10.84
N ARG A 177 -2.72 -9.78 11.96
CA ARG A 177 -3.75 -10.13 12.94
C ARG A 177 -5.16 -10.13 12.35
N ASN A 178 -5.43 -9.35 11.34
CA ASN A 178 -6.74 -9.33 10.70
C ASN A 178 -7.14 -10.72 10.20
N ILE A 179 -6.23 -11.45 9.54
CA ILE A 179 -6.51 -12.81 9.07
C ILE A 179 -6.41 -13.84 10.20
N LEU A 180 -5.42 -13.75 11.08
CA LEU A 180 -5.24 -14.70 12.17
C LEU A 180 -6.40 -14.66 13.16
N ASP A 181 -6.93 -13.50 13.47
CA ASP A 181 -8.05 -13.29 14.39
C ASP A 181 -9.42 -13.30 13.68
N PHE A 182 -9.48 -13.56 12.37
CA PHE A 182 -10.73 -13.61 11.62
C PHE A 182 -11.79 -14.53 12.25
N PRO A 183 -11.47 -15.75 12.72
CA PRO A 183 -12.47 -16.61 13.39
C PRO A 183 -12.99 -16.05 14.70
N LYS A 184 -12.24 -15.17 15.38
CA LYS A 184 -12.69 -14.47 16.59
C LYS A 184 -13.59 -13.28 16.25
N LEU A 185 -13.30 -12.61 15.14
CA LEU A 185 -14.07 -11.46 14.64
C LEU A 185 -15.39 -11.88 13.99
N PHE A 186 -15.43 -13.08 13.43
CA PHE A 186 -16.59 -13.69 12.80
C PHE A 186 -16.85 -15.08 13.42
N PRO A 187 -17.51 -15.17 14.61
CA PRO A 187 -17.81 -16.42 15.25
C PRO A 187 -18.59 -17.35 14.33
N GLY A 188 -18.20 -18.62 14.30
CA GLY A 188 -18.79 -19.60 13.38
C GLY A 188 -18.17 -19.64 11.98
N ALA A 189 -17.18 -18.81 11.69
CA ALA A 189 -16.45 -18.86 10.42
C ALA A 189 -15.78 -20.22 10.23
N ARG A 190 -15.98 -20.84 9.06
CA ARG A 190 -15.34 -22.10 8.69
C ARG A 190 -14.00 -21.82 8.03
N ILE A 191 -12.94 -22.41 8.59
CA ILE A 191 -11.59 -22.33 7.99
C ILE A 191 -11.42 -23.47 7.00
N ILE A 192 -11.10 -23.14 5.75
CA ILE A 192 -10.77 -24.11 4.70
C ILE A 192 -9.33 -23.86 4.29
N ARG A 193 -8.46 -24.88 4.40
CA ARG A 193 -7.06 -24.81 4.00
C ARG A 193 -6.90 -25.31 2.58
N LEU A 194 -6.27 -24.47 1.74
CA LEU A 194 -5.91 -24.83 0.37
C LEU A 194 -4.42 -25.21 0.37
N GLU A 195 -4.13 -26.50 0.54
CA GLU A 195 -2.76 -27.00 0.72
C GLU A 195 -2.15 -27.53 -0.58
N GLU A 196 -2.98 -27.92 -1.56
CA GLU A 196 -2.48 -28.36 -2.87
C GLU A 196 -2.03 -27.14 -3.70
N ASN A 197 -0.75 -27.17 -4.07
CA ASN A 197 -0.12 -26.12 -4.88
C ASN A 197 0.06 -26.60 -6.33
N TYR A 198 -0.55 -25.87 -7.27
CA TYR A 198 -0.51 -26.20 -8.70
C TYR A 198 0.58 -25.42 -9.46
N ARG A 199 1.24 -24.47 -8.81
CA ARG A 199 2.26 -23.59 -9.41
C ARG A 199 3.64 -24.16 -9.31
N SER A 200 4.05 -24.54 -8.10
CA SER A 200 5.43 -24.87 -7.77
C SER A 200 5.70 -26.37 -7.79
N THR A 201 6.95 -26.73 -8.05
CA THR A 201 7.43 -28.10 -7.93
C THR A 201 7.79 -28.43 -6.47
N ARG A 202 7.91 -29.72 -6.17
CA ARG A 202 8.14 -30.22 -4.80
C ARG A 202 9.38 -29.61 -4.13
N PRO A 203 10.57 -29.49 -4.76
CA PRO A 203 11.73 -28.87 -4.11
C PRO A 203 11.52 -27.43 -3.63
N ILE A 204 10.67 -26.67 -4.32
CA ILE A 204 10.31 -25.29 -3.91
C ILE A 204 9.40 -25.35 -2.67
N LEU A 205 8.40 -26.23 -2.67
CA LEU A 205 7.47 -26.36 -1.56
C LEU A 205 8.15 -26.92 -0.30
N ASP A 206 9.14 -27.80 -0.46
CA ASP A 206 9.90 -28.33 0.68
C ASP A 206 10.67 -27.19 1.39
N VAL A 207 11.26 -26.26 0.66
CA VAL A 207 11.89 -25.05 1.24
C VAL A 207 10.84 -24.15 1.89
N ALA A 208 9.70 -23.92 1.23
CA ALA A 208 8.62 -23.10 1.77
C ALA A 208 8.05 -23.68 3.06
N ASN A 209 7.76 -24.99 3.09
CA ASN A 209 7.27 -25.67 4.29
C ASN A 209 8.27 -25.59 5.44
N ASN A 210 9.56 -25.78 5.16
CA ASN A 210 10.60 -25.66 6.19
C ASN A 210 10.64 -24.26 6.79
N LEU A 211 10.46 -23.19 5.99
CA LEU A 211 10.33 -21.83 6.49
C LEU A 211 9.06 -21.67 7.34
N LEU A 212 7.94 -22.23 6.92
CA LEU A 212 6.66 -22.14 7.63
C LEU A 212 6.70 -22.85 9.00
N GLU A 213 7.47 -23.91 9.15
CA GLU A 213 7.66 -24.62 10.45
C GLU A 213 8.28 -23.70 11.52
N HIS A 214 9.03 -22.68 11.12
CA HIS A 214 9.64 -21.70 12.03
C HIS A 214 8.73 -20.48 12.30
N ALA A 215 7.55 -20.42 11.69
CA ALA A 215 6.60 -19.34 11.97
C ALA A 215 6.03 -19.46 13.39
N THR A 216 6.08 -18.37 14.14
CA THR A 216 5.58 -18.31 15.53
C THR A 216 4.07 -18.42 15.60
N GLU A 217 3.36 -17.92 14.60
CA GLU A 217 1.90 -17.95 14.50
C GLU A 217 1.48 -18.23 13.06
N SER A 218 0.68 -19.27 12.88
CA SER A 218 0.15 -19.65 11.56
C SER A 218 -1.08 -20.56 11.70
N PHE A 219 -1.84 -20.68 10.62
CA PHE A 219 -2.93 -21.67 10.52
C PHE A 219 -2.43 -23.12 10.36
N ARG A 220 -1.12 -23.38 10.50
CA ARG A 220 -0.48 -24.70 10.38
C ARG A 220 -0.97 -25.44 9.14
N LYS A 221 -0.45 -25.08 7.99
CA LYS A 221 -0.70 -25.70 6.69
C LYS A 221 0.58 -26.39 6.21
N LYS A 222 0.42 -27.47 5.41
CA LYS A 222 1.52 -28.14 4.75
C LYS A 222 1.26 -28.17 3.25
N LEU A 223 2.02 -27.37 2.51
CA LEU A 223 1.89 -27.28 1.06
C LEU A 223 2.38 -28.56 0.40
N PHE A 224 1.64 -29.10 -0.54
CA PHE A 224 2.03 -30.23 -1.37
C PHE A 224 1.66 -30.00 -2.83
N THR A 225 2.30 -30.75 -3.73
CA THR A 225 1.98 -30.72 -5.15
C THR A 225 2.00 -32.12 -5.74
N ARG A 226 1.21 -32.33 -6.77
CA ARG A 226 1.24 -33.53 -7.60
C ARG A 226 2.15 -33.38 -8.83
N ARG A 227 2.76 -32.21 -8.99
CA ARG A 227 3.73 -31.98 -10.08
C ARG A 227 5.00 -32.74 -9.82
N GLU A 228 5.38 -33.58 -10.78
CA GLU A 228 6.63 -34.32 -10.76
C GLU A 228 7.81 -33.47 -11.21
N GLY A 229 9.02 -33.86 -10.81
CA GLY A 229 10.25 -33.20 -11.20
C GLY A 229 10.53 -31.90 -10.44
N GLY A 230 11.33 -31.06 -11.03
CA GLY A 230 11.77 -29.77 -10.50
C GLY A 230 13.26 -29.73 -10.10
N ALA A 231 13.93 -28.64 -10.42
CA ALA A 231 15.29 -28.42 -9.99
C ALA A 231 15.35 -28.05 -8.50
N PRO A 232 16.40 -28.44 -7.77
CA PRO A 232 16.58 -28.03 -6.38
C PRO A 232 16.77 -26.52 -6.28
N VAL A 233 16.25 -25.93 -5.19
CA VAL A 233 16.51 -24.55 -4.84
C VAL A 233 17.99 -24.36 -4.50
N ARG A 234 18.63 -23.34 -5.06
CA ARG A 234 20.05 -23.07 -4.85
C ARG A 234 20.23 -21.73 -4.15
N LEU A 235 20.99 -21.72 -3.07
CA LEU A 235 21.49 -20.52 -2.42
C LEU A 235 22.89 -20.23 -2.94
N VAL A 236 23.12 -19.02 -3.44
CA VAL A 236 24.42 -18.57 -3.92
C VAL A 236 24.78 -17.25 -3.24
N THR A 237 25.99 -17.16 -2.72
CA THR A 237 26.50 -15.95 -2.04
C THR A 237 27.65 -15.35 -2.86
N PRO A 238 27.35 -14.37 -3.74
CA PRO A 238 28.36 -13.68 -4.54
C PRO A 238 29.20 -12.74 -3.67
N LEU A 239 30.42 -12.45 -4.11
CA LEU A 239 31.37 -11.57 -3.41
C LEU A 239 31.03 -10.07 -3.56
N SER A 240 30.28 -9.68 -4.60
CA SER A 240 29.89 -8.29 -4.86
C SER A 240 28.64 -8.23 -5.74
N ASP A 241 27.98 -7.07 -5.78
CA ASP A 241 26.80 -6.81 -6.63
C ASP A 241 27.12 -7.04 -8.11
N MET A 242 28.33 -6.68 -8.55
CA MET A 242 28.77 -6.91 -9.91
C MET A 242 28.96 -8.40 -10.22
N SER A 243 29.53 -9.18 -9.29
CA SER A 243 29.66 -10.63 -9.44
C SER A 243 28.29 -11.33 -9.42
N GLN A 244 27.36 -10.81 -8.61
CA GLN A 244 25.96 -11.25 -8.59
C GLN A 244 25.28 -11.02 -9.94
N ALA A 245 25.39 -9.80 -10.49
CA ALA A 245 24.80 -9.47 -11.78
C ALA A 245 25.32 -10.37 -12.90
N ARG A 246 26.64 -10.59 -12.98
CA ARG A 246 27.25 -11.49 -13.96
C ARG A 246 26.79 -12.95 -13.81
N LEU A 247 26.62 -13.42 -12.59
CA LEU A 247 26.10 -14.76 -12.30
C LEU A 247 24.67 -14.91 -12.78
N VAL A 248 23.82 -13.91 -12.49
CA VAL A 248 22.42 -13.90 -12.92
C VAL A 248 22.33 -13.88 -14.45
N VAL A 249 23.12 -13.02 -15.12
CA VAL A 249 23.13 -12.95 -16.59
C VAL A 249 23.52 -14.30 -17.21
N ARG A 250 24.61 -14.92 -16.77
CA ARG A 250 25.02 -16.27 -17.25
C ARG A 250 23.91 -17.31 -17.03
N ARG A 251 23.20 -17.22 -15.90
CA ARG A 251 22.08 -18.12 -15.65
C ARG A 251 20.89 -17.86 -16.57
N ILE A 252 20.62 -16.61 -16.91
CA ILE A 252 19.59 -16.23 -17.88
C ILE A 252 19.97 -16.74 -19.28
N GLU A 253 21.21 -16.55 -19.73
CA GLU A 253 21.71 -17.07 -21.01
C GLU A 253 21.51 -18.60 -21.12
N ASP A 254 21.86 -19.34 -20.06
CA ASP A 254 21.64 -20.79 -20.00
C ASP A 254 20.12 -21.14 -20.06
N LEU A 255 19.26 -20.38 -19.39
CA LEU A 255 17.83 -20.60 -19.41
C LEU A 255 17.19 -20.25 -20.77
N LEU A 256 17.68 -19.23 -21.47
CA LEU A 256 17.17 -18.81 -22.77
C LEU A 256 17.37 -19.88 -23.86
N THR A 257 18.20 -20.90 -23.63
CA THR A 257 18.32 -22.06 -24.55
C THR A 257 17.06 -22.94 -24.56
N ARG A 258 16.16 -22.82 -23.57
CA ARG A 258 14.99 -23.69 -23.37
C ARG A 258 13.74 -22.99 -22.84
N HIS A 259 13.85 -21.71 -22.51
CA HIS A 259 12.75 -20.89 -22.01
C HIS A 259 12.66 -19.59 -22.80
N LEU A 260 11.46 -19.06 -22.93
CA LEU A 260 11.25 -17.76 -23.52
C LEU A 260 11.54 -16.64 -22.50
N PRO A 261 11.97 -15.44 -22.93
CA PRO A 261 12.31 -14.36 -22.00
C PRO A 261 11.23 -14.00 -20.99
N HIS A 262 9.95 -14.08 -21.39
CA HIS A 262 8.82 -13.76 -20.51
C HIS A 262 8.53 -14.83 -19.44
N GLU A 263 9.15 -16.01 -19.52
CA GLU A 263 9.08 -17.08 -18.52
C GLU A 263 10.16 -16.93 -17.44
N ILE A 264 11.10 -15.99 -17.62
CA ILE A 264 12.21 -15.75 -16.69
C ILE A 264 11.95 -14.45 -15.92
N ALA A 265 11.91 -14.54 -14.59
CA ALA A 265 11.76 -13.38 -13.73
C ALA A 265 12.92 -13.29 -12.73
N VAL A 266 13.39 -12.07 -12.48
CA VAL A 266 14.35 -11.76 -11.42
C VAL A 266 13.67 -10.82 -10.43
N LEU A 267 13.61 -11.21 -9.16
CA LEU A 267 13.00 -10.46 -8.09
C LEU A 267 14.07 -9.83 -7.18
N PHE A 268 13.85 -8.59 -6.77
CA PHE A 268 14.75 -7.90 -5.84
C PHE A 268 13.97 -7.07 -4.82
N ARG A 269 14.57 -6.89 -3.65
CA ARG A 269 13.94 -6.22 -2.50
C ARG A 269 13.76 -4.72 -2.71
N ALA A 270 14.68 -4.08 -3.44
CA ALA A 270 14.66 -2.63 -3.67
C ALA A 270 15.18 -2.30 -5.08
N GLY A 271 14.68 -1.19 -5.66
CA GLY A 271 14.98 -0.82 -7.03
C GLY A 271 16.48 -0.64 -7.34
N PHE A 272 17.26 -0.20 -6.37
CA PHE A 272 18.71 -0.01 -6.57
C PHE A 272 19.48 -1.33 -6.73
N HIS A 273 18.96 -2.45 -6.21
CA HIS A 273 19.58 -3.78 -6.43
C HIS A 273 19.60 -4.19 -7.91
N SER A 274 18.74 -3.61 -8.75
CA SER A 274 18.70 -3.93 -10.19
C SER A 274 19.77 -3.21 -11.02
N TYR A 275 20.42 -2.16 -10.52
CA TYR A 275 21.25 -1.30 -11.36
C TYR A 275 22.40 -2.05 -12.06
N HIS A 276 23.19 -2.81 -11.32
CA HIS A 276 24.26 -3.62 -11.88
C HIS A 276 23.75 -4.72 -12.82
N LEU A 277 22.58 -5.28 -12.52
CA LEU A 277 21.95 -6.29 -13.37
C LEU A 277 21.46 -5.68 -14.68
N GLU A 278 20.81 -4.51 -14.66
CA GLU A 278 20.36 -3.79 -15.85
C GLU A 278 21.55 -3.48 -16.78
N MET A 279 22.66 -3.02 -16.21
CA MET A 279 23.89 -2.79 -16.98
C MET A 279 24.42 -4.09 -17.61
N ALA A 280 24.49 -5.17 -16.84
CA ALA A 280 25.01 -6.45 -17.32
C ALA A 280 24.12 -7.10 -18.39
N LEU A 281 22.79 -7.00 -18.27
CA LEU A 281 21.81 -7.45 -19.27
C LEU A 281 21.97 -6.67 -20.58
N ASN A 282 22.11 -5.34 -20.52
CA ASN A 282 22.35 -4.50 -21.68
C ASN A 282 23.67 -4.86 -22.37
N GLN A 283 24.76 -5.11 -21.62
CA GLN A 283 26.06 -5.54 -22.17
C GLN A 283 25.97 -6.89 -22.85
N ALA A 284 25.15 -7.81 -22.35
CA ALA A 284 24.91 -9.12 -22.93
C ALA A 284 23.89 -9.10 -24.09
N GLY A 285 23.30 -7.93 -24.42
CA GLY A 285 22.29 -7.82 -25.46
C GLY A 285 20.95 -8.50 -25.11
N ILE A 286 20.68 -8.76 -23.83
CA ILE A 286 19.47 -9.42 -23.36
C ILE A 286 18.40 -8.35 -23.11
N ALA A 287 17.31 -8.40 -23.89
CA ALA A 287 16.16 -7.52 -23.69
C ALA A 287 15.41 -7.90 -22.41
N PHE A 288 15.07 -6.92 -21.62
CA PHE A 288 14.33 -7.11 -20.37
C PHE A 288 13.25 -6.04 -20.17
N ARG A 289 12.31 -6.32 -19.28
CA ARG A 289 11.31 -5.37 -18.84
C ARG A 289 11.39 -5.21 -17.33
N LYS A 290 11.61 -3.98 -16.87
CA LYS A 290 11.56 -3.65 -15.44
C LYS A 290 10.15 -3.25 -15.06
N TYR A 291 9.60 -3.89 -14.03
CA TYR A 291 8.34 -3.50 -13.43
C TYR A 291 8.59 -2.59 -12.23
N GLY A 292 7.87 -1.49 -12.19
CA GLY A 292 8.04 -0.39 -11.24
C GLY A 292 8.48 0.88 -11.96
N GLY A 293 8.11 2.03 -11.42
CA GLY A 293 8.35 3.35 -12.01
C GLY A 293 7.05 4.15 -12.16
N LEU A 294 7.11 5.31 -12.81
CA LEU A 294 5.97 6.20 -13.02
C LEU A 294 4.94 5.55 -13.97
N ARG A 295 3.68 5.54 -13.53
CA ARG A 295 2.57 5.14 -14.41
C ARG A 295 2.29 6.23 -15.43
N TYR A 296 1.63 5.88 -16.56
CA TYR A 296 1.20 6.86 -17.57
C TYR A 296 0.37 8.01 -16.96
N THR A 297 -0.55 7.68 -16.05
CA THR A 297 -1.38 8.65 -15.33
C THR A 297 -0.59 9.56 -14.38
N GLU A 298 0.63 9.21 -14.04
CA GLU A 298 1.55 9.98 -13.20
C GLU A 298 2.54 10.82 -14.03
N ALA A 299 2.51 10.66 -15.36
CA ALA A 299 3.34 11.46 -16.25
C ALA A 299 2.97 12.95 -16.18
N ALA A 300 3.97 13.82 -16.20
CA ALA A 300 3.80 15.26 -16.00
C ALA A 300 2.72 15.87 -16.91
N HIS A 301 2.81 15.61 -18.21
CA HIS A 301 1.87 16.14 -19.21
C HIS A 301 0.42 15.68 -19.00
N VAL A 302 0.21 14.46 -18.50
CA VAL A 302 -1.14 13.97 -18.17
C VAL A 302 -1.70 14.69 -16.95
N LYS A 303 -0.86 14.87 -15.92
CA LYS A 303 -1.24 15.60 -14.71
C LYS A 303 -1.53 17.08 -15.00
N ASP A 304 -0.81 17.68 -15.93
CA ASP A 304 -1.03 19.08 -16.34
C ASP A 304 -2.45 19.25 -16.91
N VAL A 305 -2.84 18.39 -17.85
CA VAL A 305 -4.20 18.42 -18.42
C VAL A 305 -5.26 18.13 -17.34
N MET A 306 -5.02 17.14 -16.49
CA MET A 306 -5.93 16.78 -15.41
C MET A 306 -6.09 17.93 -14.38
N ALA A 307 -5.06 18.74 -14.16
CA ALA A 307 -5.13 19.87 -13.24
C ALA A 307 -6.16 20.91 -13.69
N TYR A 308 -6.23 21.23 -14.97
CA TYR A 308 -7.28 22.10 -15.51
C TYR A 308 -8.69 21.54 -15.27
N ALA A 309 -8.90 20.25 -15.55
CA ALA A 309 -10.19 19.61 -15.34
C ALA A 309 -10.58 19.58 -13.84
N ARG A 310 -9.61 19.38 -12.95
CA ARG A 310 -9.84 19.40 -11.50
C ARG A 310 -10.26 20.76 -10.99
N LEU A 311 -9.65 21.86 -11.48
CA LEU A 311 -10.03 23.22 -11.12
C LEU A 311 -11.46 23.57 -11.54
N LEU A 312 -11.95 23.03 -12.68
CA LEU A 312 -13.34 23.21 -13.09
C LEU A 312 -14.33 22.52 -12.12
N LEU A 313 -13.91 21.44 -11.48
CA LEU A 313 -14.72 20.68 -10.52
C LEU A 313 -14.58 21.21 -9.08
N ASN A 314 -13.40 21.64 -8.71
CA ASN A 314 -13.10 22.20 -7.39
C ASN A 314 -12.17 23.43 -7.54
N PRO A 315 -12.69 24.65 -7.56
CA PRO A 315 -11.89 25.88 -7.66
C PRO A 315 -10.91 26.09 -6.50
N LEU A 316 -11.11 25.40 -5.37
CA LEU A 316 -10.24 25.46 -4.19
C LEU A 316 -9.11 24.40 -4.21
N ASP A 317 -8.98 23.66 -5.30
CA ASP A 317 -7.91 22.67 -5.47
C ASP A 317 -6.56 23.33 -5.67
N MET A 318 -5.93 23.75 -4.57
CA MET A 318 -4.66 24.47 -4.57
C MET A 318 -3.50 23.68 -5.21
N PRO A 319 -3.36 22.34 -5.01
CA PRO A 319 -2.37 21.56 -5.75
C PRO A 319 -2.54 21.63 -7.27
N ALA A 320 -3.79 21.56 -7.77
CA ALA A 320 -4.07 21.73 -9.19
C ALA A 320 -3.82 23.15 -9.66
N PHE A 321 -4.21 24.16 -8.86
CA PHE A 321 -3.94 25.57 -9.14
C PHE A 321 -2.45 25.86 -9.27
N SER A 322 -1.64 25.46 -8.28
CA SER A 322 -0.19 25.66 -8.30
C SER A 322 0.44 25.04 -9.54
N ARG A 323 0.00 23.81 -9.89
CA ARG A 323 0.49 23.12 -11.07
C ARG A 323 0.15 23.85 -12.37
N VAL A 324 -1.07 24.37 -12.50
CA VAL A 324 -1.48 25.17 -13.67
C VAL A 324 -0.72 26.49 -13.71
N ALA A 325 -0.54 27.15 -12.56
CA ALA A 325 0.20 28.41 -12.46
C ALA A 325 1.66 28.24 -12.93
N GLU A 326 2.33 27.15 -12.54
CA GLU A 326 3.70 26.84 -12.96
C GLU A 326 3.85 26.61 -14.47
N LEU A 327 2.77 26.35 -15.22
CA LEU A 327 2.79 26.21 -16.69
C LEU A 327 2.76 27.55 -17.42
N HIS A 328 2.45 28.65 -16.73
CA HIS A 328 2.33 29.99 -17.30
C HIS A 328 3.49 30.87 -16.86
N GLU A 329 4.21 31.43 -17.82
CA GLU A 329 5.30 32.39 -17.55
C GLU A 329 4.79 33.61 -16.79
N GLY A 330 5.46 33.98 -15.72
CA GLY A 330 5.15 35.17 -14.92
C GLY A 330 4.11 34.95 -13.80
N ILE A 331 3.66 33.71 -13.58
CA ILE A 331 2.77 33.35 -12.49
C ILE A 331 3.54 32.35 -11.57
N GLY A 332 4.62 32.75 -10.94
CA GLY A 332 5.44 31.88 -10.12
C GLY A 332 6.10 32.63 -8.98
#